data_928adea687ce287f7f81bf6f4775e167
#
_entry.id   928adea687ce287f7f81bf6f4775e167
#
_cell.length_a   1.000
_cell.length_b   1.000
_cell.length_c   1.000
_cell.angle_alpha   90.00
_cell.angle_beta   90.00
_cell.angle_gamma   90.00
#
_symmetry.space_group_name_H-M   'P 1'
#
loop_
_entity.id
_entity.type
_entity.pdbx_description
1 polymer ?
#
loop_
_entity_poly.entity_id
_entity_poly.type
_entity_poly.pdbx_seq_one_letter_code
_entity_poly.pdbx_strand_id
1 'polypeptide(L)'
;MGLQLPASVVQEVRVFAQGHPCFADREPGRGFRLPAREAAQAALGKTILVAQYFNTESQCEAIRRLSCDPVLMWVAGRYLESTPTFVGANLWWTFPVDALESDRDRHAHLFHRDVDDFRFFKFFFYLTDVQPGDGAHVCVAGSHQRPPMLRPGDRWNIRRYSDDEVKRCFATERIMEICGPAGTGFAENTLCVHKGRTPTREPRLLLQLQYALFDYGVMHDRHPVSSLRMLA
;
A
#
# COMPACT_ATOMS: atom_id res chain seq x y z
N MET A 1 19.35 -1.54 8.52
CA MET A 1 19.38 -2.76 7.67
C MET A 1 18.04 -2.77 6.93
N GLY A 2 18.07 -2.68 5.59
CA GLY A 2 16.83 -2.72 4.80
C GLY A 2 16.27 -4.15 4.76
N LEU A 3 14.95 -4.27 4.66
CA LEU A 3 14.30 -5.53 4.35
C LEU A 3 14.43 -5.81 2.84
N GLN A 4 14.71 -7.06 2.49
CA GLN A 4 14.83 -7.47 1.08
C GLN A 4 14.17 -8.83 0.90
N LEU A 5 13.16 -8.94 0.03
CA LEU A 5 12.61 -10.22 -0.36
C LEU A 5 13.57 -10.98 -1.30
N PRO A 6 13.68 -12.30 -1.16
CA PRO A 6 14.35 -13.13 -2.15
C PRO A 6 13.72 -12.97 -3.54
N ALA A 7 14.55 -13.01 -4.59
CA ALA A 7 14.08 -12.87 -5.97
C ALA A 7 13.02 -13.93 -6.35
N SER A 8 13.12 -15.14 -5.80
CA SER A 8 12.13 -16.22 -6.01
C SER A 8 10.75 -15.84 -5.46
N VAL A 9 10.69 -15.22 -4.27
CA VAL A 9 9.44 -14.76 -3.66
C VAL A 9 8.82 -13.62 -4.49
N VAL A 10 9.65 -12.65 -4.91
CA VAL A 10 9.21 -11.57 -5.81
C VAL A 10 8.62 -12.15 -7.08
N GLN A 11 9.31 -13.11 -7.71
CA GLN A 11 8.84 -13.74 -8.95
C GLN A 11 7.54 -14.52 -8.75
N GLU A 12 7.39 -15.25 -7.66
CA GLU A 12 6.16 -16.01 -7.36
C GLU A 12 4.94 -15.07 -7.22
N VAL A 13 5.09 -13.95 -6.51
CA VAL A 13 3.99 -12.96 -6.38
C VAL A 13 3.71 -12.25 -7.71
N ARG A 14 4.74 -11.98 -8.52
CA ARG A 14 4.54 -11.39 -9.87
C ARG A 14 3.81 -12.34 -10.81
N VAL A 15 4.13 -13.62 -10.80
CA VAL A 15 3.42 -14.64 -11.59
C VAL A 15 1.96 -14.73 -11.16
N PHE A 16 1.70 -14.72 -9.84
CA PHE A 16 0.33 -14.61 -9.32
C PHE A 16 -0.39 -13.38 -9.87
N ALA A 17 0.23 -12.20 -9.78
CA ALA A 17 -0.36 -10.95 -10.24
C ALA A 17 -0.66 -10.93 -11.75
N GLN A 18 0.18 -11.59 -12.57
CA GLN A 18 -0.04 -11.72 -14.01
C GLN A 18 -1.18 -12.68 -14.36
N GLY A 19 -1.34 -13.72 -13.57
CA GLY A 19 -2.30 -14.81 -13.81
C GLY A 19 -3.70 -14.54 -13.24
N HIS A 20 -3.85 -13.60 -12.32
CA HIS A 20 -5.10 -13.38 -11.59
C HIS A 20 -5.74 -12.03 -11.97
N PRO A 21 -7.06 -11.90 -11.84
CA PRO A 21 -7.74 -10.62 -12.03
C PRO A 21 -7.39 -9.64 -10.93
N CYS A 22 -7.23 -8.38 -11.29
CA CYS A 22 -7.16 -7.24 -10.38
C CYS A 22 -8.41 -6.36 -10.56
N PHE A 23 -8.68 -5.52 -9.58
CA PHE A 23 -9.95 -4.80 -9.46
C PHE A 23 -9.68 -3.29 -9.40
N ALA A 24 -10.19 -2.57 -10.41
CA ALA A 24 -10.02 -1.13 -10.53
C ALA A 24 -10.64 -0.40 -9.33
N ASP A 25 -9.96 0.64 -8.88
CA ASP A 25 -10.38 1.49 -7.76
C ASP A 25 -10.62 0.74 -6.44
N ARG A 26 -10.09 -0.48 -6.32
CA ARG A 26 -10.32 -1.39 -5.18
C ARG A 26 -11.79 -1.80 -5.02
N GLU A 27 -12.54 -1.83 -6.13
CA GLU A 27 -13.96 -2.14 -6.15
C GLU A 27 -14.18 -3.59 -6.63
N PRO A 28 -14.83 -4.45 -5.84
CA PRO A 28 -14.98 -5.88 -6.17
C PRO A 28 -15.81 -6.14 -7.45
N GLY A 29 -16.58 -5.17 -7.91
CA GLY A 29 -17.34 -5.23 -9.16
C GLY A 29 -16.59 -4.79 -10.41
N ARG A 30 -15.29 -4.44 -10.31
CA ARG A 30 -14.51 -3.85 -11.42
C ARG A 30 -13.28 -4.67 -11.77
N GLY A 31 -13.45 -5.99 -11.84
CA GLY A 31 -12.38 -6.93 -12.12
C GLY A 31 -11.95 -6.91 -13.58
N PHE A 32 -10.63 -7.03 -13.82
CA PHE A 32 -10.06 -7.19 -15.15
C PHE A 32 -8.71 -7.92 -15.05
N ARG A 33 -8.25 -8.50 -16.16
CA ARG A 33 -6.89 -9.03 -16.25
C ARG A 33 -5.94 -7.94 -16.72
N LEU A 34 -4.73 -7.90 -16.20
CA LEU A 34 -3.75 -6.83 -16.46
C LEU A 34 -3.57 -6.49 -17.95
N PRO A 35 -3.47 -7.47 -18.90
CA PRO A 35 -3.38 -7.16 -20.33
C PRO A 35 -4.62 -6.47 -20.91
N ALA A 36 -5.78 -6.59 -20.26
CA ALA A 36 -7.04 -5.97 -20.68
C ALA A 36 -7.31 -4.60 -20.02
N ARG A 37 -6.29 -3.97 -19.42
CA ARG A 37 -6.46 -2.69 -18.72
C ARG A 37 -7.08 -1.59 -19.58
N GLU A 38 -6.67 -1.47 -20.84
CA GLU A 38 -7.21 -0.46 -21.75
C GLU A 38 -8.70 -0.67 -22.04
N ALA A 39 -9.11 -1.92 -22.27
CA ALA A 39 -10.53 -2.26 -22.44
C ALA A 39 -11.32 -1.98 -21.15
N ALA A 40 -10.75 -2.28 -19.98
CA ALA A 40 -11.35 -1.96 -18.70
C ALA A 40 -11.52 -0.46 -18.48
N GLN A 41 -10.53 0.36 -18.85
CA GLN A 41 -10.62 1.82 -18.80
C GLN A 41 -11.73 2.35 -19.74
N ALA A 42 -11.82 1.80 -20.95
CA ALA A 42 -12.88 2.16 -21.90
C ALA A 42 -14.28 1.80 -21.33
N ALA A 43 -14.43 0.62 -20.75
CA ALA A 43 -15.69 0.20 -20.13
C ALA A 43 -16.08 1.07 -18.92
N LEU A 44 -15.11 1.56 -18.17
CA LEU A 44 -15.33 2.45 -17.01
C LEU A 44 -15.47 3.92 -17.39
N GLY A 45 -15.12 4.32 -18.61
CA GLY A 45 -15.09 5.73 -19.05
C GLY A 45 -14.07 6.59 -18.27
N LYS A 46 -13.03 5.96 -17.69
CA LYS A 46 -12.00 6.66 -16.92
C LYS A 46 -10.67 5.92 -16.91
N THR A 47 -9.59 6.63 -16.60
CA THR A 47 -8.29 6.01 -16.34
C THR A 47 -8.29 5.27 -15.02
N ILE A 48 -7.56 4.15 -14.96
CA ILE A 48 -7.39 3.36 -13.74
C ILE A 48 -6.05 3.74 -13.10
N LEU A 49 -6.11 4.42 -11.96
CA LEU A 49 -4.92 4.79 -11.17
C LEU A 49 -4.43 3.61 -10.33
N VAL A 50 -5.34 2.89 -9.70
CA VAL A 50 -5.04 1.76 -8.80
C VAL A 50 -5.88 0.55 -9.18
N ALA A 51 -5.26 -0.63 -9.16
CA ALA A 51 -5.96 -1.90 -9.25
C ALA A 51 -5.43 -2.86 -8.18
N GLN A 52 -6.32 -3.36 -7.33
CA GLN A 52 -6.00 -4.24 -6.20
C GLN A 52 -6.38 -5.68 -6.51
N TYR A 53 -5.60 -6.62 -5.99
CA TYR A 53 -5.96 -8.04 -5.93
C TYR A 53 -6.73 -8.32 -4.65
N PHE A 54 -7.67 -9.26 -4.69
CA PHE A 54 -8.42 -9.70 -3.52
C PHE A 54 -8.08 -11.15 -3.16
N ASN A 55 -8.24 -11.46 -1.88
CA ASN A 55 -8.00 -12.78 -1.29
C ASN A 55 -6.56 -13.30 -1.51
N THR A 56 -5.58 -12.41 -1.53
CA THR A 56 -4.20 -12.74 -1.92
C THR A 56 -3.53 -13.71 -0.95
N GLU A 57 -3.78 -13.61 0.35
CA GLU A 57 -3.24 -14.54 1.35
C GLU A 57 -3.70 -15.99 1.09
N SER A 58 -4.97 -16.18 0.71
CA SER A 58 -5.51 -17.52 0.46
C SER A 58 -5.17 -18.08 -0.92
N GLN A 59 -4.83 -17.22 -1.89
CA GLN A 59 -4.63 -17.60 -3.29
C GLN A 59 -3.17 -17.58 -3.73
N CYS A 60 -2.28 -16.89 -3.00
CA CYS A 60 -0.85 -16.79 -3.29
C CYS A 60 -0.02 -17.38 -2.15
N GLU A 61 0.59 -18.53 -2.41
CA GLU A 61 1.38 -19.25 -1.40
C GLU A 61 2.55 -18.41 -0.86
N ALA A 62 3.22 -17.62 -1.70
CA ALA A 62 4.29 -16.73 -1.25
C ALA A 62 3.78 -15.69 -0.23
N ILE A 63 2.60 -15.10 -0.45
CA ILE A 63 2.00 -14.13 0.49
C ILE A 63 1.60 -14.85 1.78
N ARG A 64 1.04 -16.05 1.68
CA ARG A 64 0.70 -16.87 2.85
C ARG A 64 1.95 -17.22 3.69
N ARG A 65 3.07 -17.56 3.06
CA ARG A 65 4.34 -17.77 3.79
C ARG A 65 4.86 -16.49 4.44
N LEU A 66 4.77 -15.36 3.76
CA LEU A 66 5.19 -14.07 4.31
C LEU A 66 4.33 -13.64 5.50
N SER A 67 3.03 -13.96 5.53
CA SER A 67 2.16 -13.58 6.64
C SER A 67 2.56 -14.23 7.99
N CYS A 68 3.29 -15.34 7.95
CA CYS A 68 3.83 -16.03 9.12
C CYS A 68 5.38 -16.13 9.12
N ASP A 69 6.05 -15.29 8.34
CA ASP A 69 7.52 -15.27 8.28
C ASP A 69 8.11 -14.91 9.65
N PRO A 70 9.02 -15.73 10.20
CA PRO A 70 9.55 -15.53 11.55
C PRO A 70 10.28 -14.20 11.74
N VAL A 71 10.94 -13.69 10.70
CA VAL A 71 11.67 -12.41 10.76
C VAL A 71 10.68 -11.25 10.81
N LEU A 72 9.66 -11.27 9.95
CA LEU A 72 8.62 -10.23 9.94
C LEU A 72 7.84 -10.23 11.26
N MET A 73 7.46 -11.42 11.75
CA MET A 73 6.78 -11.55 13.03
C MET A 73 7.67 -11.08 14.20
N TRP A 74 8.96 -11.38 14.17
CA TRP A 74 9.88 -10.90 15.20
C TRP A 74 10.00 -9.38 15.20
N VAL A 75 10.17 -8.76 14.04
CA VAL A 75 10.24 -7.29 13.90
C VAL A 75 8.94 -6.64 14.37
N ALA A 76 7.79 -7.15 13.92
CA ALA A 76 6.48 -6.66 14.36
C ALA A 76 6.29 -6.82 15.86
N GLY A 77 6.64 -7.98 16.44
CA GLY A 77 6.53 -8.25 17.86
C GLY A 77 7.42 -7.33 18.71
N ARG A 78 8.65 -7.05 18.25
CA ARG A 78 9.55 -6.06 18.90
C ARG A 78 8.96 -4.66 18.91
N TYR A 79 8.31 -4.26 17.80
CA TYR A 79 7.67 -2.96 17.70
C TYR A 79 6.39 -2.88 18.55
N LEU A 80 5.54 -3.90 18.47
CA LEU A 80 4.26 -3.97 19.18
C LEU A 80 4.43 -4.27 20.67
N GLU A 81 5.63 -4.74 21.10
CA GLU A 81 5.92 -5.23 22.45
C GLU A 81 4.95 -6.34 22.88
N SER A 82 4.54 -7.19 21.93
CA SER A 82 3.58 -8.28 22.11
C SER A 82 3.73 -9.30 21.01
N THR A 83 3.11 -10.47 21.16
CA THR A 83 2.94 -11.41 20.05
C THR A 83 2.09 -10.74 18.97
N PRO A 84 2.61 -10.56 17.73
CA PRO A 84 1.88 -9.89 16.67
C PRO A 84 0.77 -10.79 16.10
N THR A 85 -0.37 -10.21 15.84
CA THR A 85 -1.43 -10.84 15.05
C THR A 85 -1.37 -10.33 13.62
N PHE A 86 -1.30 -11.22 12.63
CA PHE A 86 -1.43 -10.84 11.23
C PHE A 86 -2.88 -10.43 10.95
N VAL A 87 -3.08 -9.21 10.47
CA VAL A 87 -4.41 -8.64 10.21
C VAL A 87 -4.81 -8.80 8.75
N GLY A 88 -3.86 -8.70 7.82
CA GLY A 88 -4.14 -8.91 6.41
C GLY A 88 -3.06 -8.41 5.47
N ALA A 89 -3.26 -8.69 4.19
CA ALA A 89 -2.42 -8.26 3.10
C ALA A 89 -3.18 -7.33 2.14
N ASN A 90 -2.43 -6.53 1.41
CA ASN A 90 -2.92 -5.81 0.22
C ASN A 90 -1.85 -5.91 -0.87
N LEU A 91 -2.25 -6.31 -2.06
CA LEU A 91 -1.41 -6.33 -3.26
C LEU A 91 -2.08 -5.48 -4.33
N TRP A 92 -1.36 -4.47 -4.86
CA TRP A 92 -1.97 -3.58 -5.86
C TRP A 92 -0.98 -2.99 -6.83
N TRP A 93 -1.47 -2.72 -8.03
CA TRP A 93 -0.82 -1.89 -9.03
C TRP A 93 -1.18 -0.42 -8.81
N THR A 94 -0.21 0.44 -9.08
CA THR A 94 -0.41 1.88 -9.29
C THR A 94 0.14 2.22 -10.66
N PHE A 95 -0.66 2.88 -11.51
CA PHE A 95 -0.31 3.13 -12.90
C PHE A 95 0.06 4.59 -13.15
N PRO A 96 0.98 4.86 -14.11
CA PRO A 96 1.29 6.20 -14.56
C PRO A 96 0.14 6.73 -15.45
N VAL A 97 -0.79 7.45 -14.83
CA VAL A 97 -1.95 8.04 -15.49
C VAL A 97 -2.14 9.48 -15.02
N ASP A 98 -2.72 10.32 -15.88
CA ASP A 98 -3.19 11.62 -15.42
C ASP A 98 -4.48 11.42 -14.61
N ALA A 99 -4.27 11.32 -13.30
CA ALA A 99 -5.33 11.01 -12.34
C ALA A 99 -6.01 12.29 -11.84
N LEU A 100 -7.32 12.24 -11.69
CA LEU A 100 -8.08 13.29 -11.01
C LEU A 100 -7.64 13.41 -9.54
N GLU A 101 -7.76 14.59 -8.98
CA GLU A 101 -7.44 14.83 -7.57
C GLU A 101 -8.28 13.95 -6.64
N SER A 102 -9.55 13.73 -6.96
CA SER A 102 -10.45 12.83 -6.25
C SER A 102 -9.96 11.37 -6.23
N ASP A 103 -9.36 10.89 -7.32
CA ASP A 103 -8.76 9.55 -7.36
C ASP A 103 -7.46 9.50 -6.55
N ARG A 104 -6.65 10.56 -6.59
CA ARG A 104 -5.44 10.67 -5.76
C ARG A 104 -5.78 10.67 -4.27
N ASP A 105 -6.82 11.38 -3.87
CA ASP A 105 -7.32 11.40 -2.49
C ASP A 105 -7.80 10.01 -2.07
N ARG A 106 -8.68 9.38 -2.88
CA ARG A 106 -9.23 8.04 -2.63
C ARG A 106 -8.13 6.98 -2.43
N HIS A 107 -7.05 7.05 -3.21
CA HIS A 107 -6.01 6.02 -3.26
C HIS A 107 -4.74 6.37 -2.48
N ALA A 108 -4.84 7.30 -1.52
CA ALA A 108 -3.74 7.64 -0.61
C ALA A 108 -2.50 8.24 -1.32
N HIS A 109 -2.70 8.98 -2.41
CA HIS A 109 -1.66 9.71 -3.12
C HIS A 109 -1.48 11.15 -2.62
N LEU A 110 -2.25 11.57 -1.63
CA LEU A 110 -2.04 12.77 -0.84
C LEU A 110 -1.51 12.38 0.54
N PHE A 111 -0.70 13.22 1.15
CA PHE A 111 -0.20 12.93 2.49
C PHE A 111 -1.35 12.72 3.48
N HIS A 112 -1.25 11.68 4.27
CA HIS A 112 -2.24 11.27 5.26
C HIS A 112 -1.58 10.52 6.41
N ARG A 113 -2.39 10.11 7.36
CA ARG A 113 -2.05 9.19 8.44
C ARG A 113 -3.07 8.07 8.44
N ASP A 114 -2.63 6.84 8.60
CA ASP A 114 -3.53 5.75 8.88
C ASP A 114 -3.91 5.75 10.36
N VAL A 115 -5.17 5.45 10.65
CA VAL A 115 -5.72 5.38 12.01
C VAL A 115 -6.53 4.10 12.13
N ASP A 116 -5.95 3.01 11.65
CA ASP A 116 -6.62 1.70 11.56
C ASP A 116 -6.87 1.12 12.95
N ASP A 117 -5.89 1.29 13.85
CA ASP A 117 -5.93 0.86 15.23
C ASP A 117 -5.00 1.79 16.04
N PHE A 118 -5.01 1.66 17.35
CA PHE A 118 -4.14 2.45 18.19
C PHE A 118 -2.70 1.88 18.23
N ARG A 119 -2.49 0.61 17.88
CA ARG A 119 -1.18 -0.03 17.82
C ARG A 119 -1.10 -1.09 16.72
N PHE A 120 -0.52 -0.74 15.60
CA PHE A 120 -0.34 -1.58 14.42
C PHE A 120 0.96 -1.24 13.70
N PHE A 121 1.38 -2.14 12.79
CA PHE A 121 2.65 -2.04 12.08
C PHE A 121 2.52 -2.62 10.69
N LYS A 122 3.08 -1.96 9.69
CA LYS A 122 2.99 -2.37 8.29
C LYS A 122 4.37 -2.63 7.69
N PHE A 123 4.46 -3.69 6.90
CA PHE A 123 5.56 -3.93 6.00
C PHE A 123 5.10 -3.67 4.58
N PHE A 124 5.97 -3.07 3.79
CA PHE A 124 5.76 -2.81 2.38
C PHE A 124 6.93 -3.41 1.59
N PHE A 125 6.60 -4.01 0.43
CA PHE A 125 7.60 -4.60 -0.47
C PHE A 125 7.29 -4.20 -1.90
N TYR A 126 8.26 -3.60 -2.57
CA TYR A 126 8.20 -3.37 -4.01
C TYR A 126 8.39 -4.67 -4.77
N LEU A 127 7.50 -4.97 -5.69
CA LEU A 127 7.59 -6.15 -6.55
C LEU A 127 7.98 -5.79 -7.99
N THR A 128 8.19 -4.50 -8.24
CA THR A 128 8.81 -3.90 -9.42
C THR A 128 9.95 -3.00 -8.95
N ASP A 129 10.87 -2.64 -9.85
CA ASP A 129 11.83 -1.58 -9.55
C ASP A 129 11.09 -0.26 -9.35
N VAL A 130 11.53 0.55 -8.40
CA VAL A 130 10.96 1.86 -8.11
C VAL A 130 12.08 2.89 -8.06
N GLN A 131 12.15 3.70 -9.10
CA GLN A 131 13.04 4.84 -9.23
C GLN A 131 12.26 6.14 -8.97
N PRO A 132 12.91 7.29 -8.81
CA PRO A 132 12.20 8.57 -8.78
C PRO A 132 11.28 8.72 -10.01
N GLY A 133 9.99 8.98 -9.77
CA GLY A 133 8.96 9.03 -10.82
C GLY A 133 8.13 7.75 -11.01
N ASP A 134 8.50 6.63 -10.37
CA ASP A 134 7.76 5.35 -10.49
C ASP A 134 6.79 5.14 -9.31
N GLY A 135 6.37 6.23 -8.68
CA GLY A 135 5.36 6.18 -7.63
C GLY A 135 5.88 5.72 -6.26
N ALA A 136 7.09 6.13 -5.90
CA ALA A 136 7.70 5.78 -4.63
C ALA A 136 6.83 6.13 -3.42
N HIS A 137 6.97 5.36 -2.34
CA HIS A 137 6.43 5.69 -1.04
C HIS A 137 7.21 6.86 -0.44
N VAL A 138 6.49 7.82 0.13
CA VAL A 138 7.06 8.99 0.81
C VAL A 138 6.54 9.03 2.22
N CYS A 139 7.43 9.14 3.20
CA CYS A 139 7.07 9.30 4.59
C CYS A 139 7.84 10.43 5.27
N VAL A 140 7.27 10.96 6.34
CA VAL A 140 7.93 11.97 7.19
C VAL A 140 8.46 11.29 8.44
N ALA A 141 9.76 11.05 8.48
CA ALA A 141 10.43 10.31 9.56
C ALA A 141 10.09 10.88 10.94
N GLY A 142 9.63 10.01 11.85
CA GLY A 142 9.32 10.34 13.25
C GLY A 142 8.03 11.15 13.46
N SER A 143 7.22 11.41 12.43
CA SER A 143 5.98 12.19 12.55
C SER A 143 4.87 11.45 13.33
N HIS A 144 4.98 10.13 13.51
CA HIS A 144 4.08 9.34 14.36
C HIS A 144 4.25 9.64 15.85
N GLN A 145 5.45 10.04 16.30
CA GLN A 145 5.72 10.37 17.71
C GLN A 145 5.21 11.74 18.10
N ARG A 146 5.25 12.68 17.17
CA ARG A 146 4.76 14.05 17.33
C ARG A 146 3.95 14.42 16.09
N PRO A 147 2.68 14.01 16.04
CA PRO A 147 1.84 14.38 14.92
C PRO A 147 1.79 15.91 14.86
N PRO A 148 2.01 16.49 13.68
CA PRO A 148 1.93 17.92 13.52
C PRO A 148 0.49 18.35 13.82
N MET A 149 0.34 19.26 14.72
CA MET A 149 -0.90 20.03 14.82
C MET A 149 -0.81 21.13 13.75
N LEU A 150 -1.10 20.78 12.51
CA LEU A 150 -1.12 21.72 11.39
C LEU A 150 -2.28 22.71 11.57
N ARG A 151 -3.34 22.27 12.24
CA ARG A 151 -4.51 23.07 12.65
C ARG A 151 -5.03 22.57 14.00
N PRO A 152 -5.71 23.42 14.75
CA PRO A 152 -6.46 22.95 15.91
C PRO A 152 -7.41 21.82 15.52
N GLY A 153 -7.35 20.70 16.23
CA GLY A 153 -8.17 19.51 15.94
C GLY A 153 -7.53 18.44 15.05
N ASP A 154 -6.41 18.70 14.38
CA ASP A 154 -5.73 17.68 13.51
C ASP A 154 -5.31 16.41 14.28
N ARG A 155 -5.17 16.51 15.60
CA ARG A 155 -4.85 15.36 16.46
C ARG A 155 -5.93 14.26 16.37
N TRP A 156 -7.17 14.65 16.14
CA TRP A 156 -8.34 13.79 16.18
C TRP A 156 -8.99 13.58 14.82
N ASN A 157 -8.55 14.35 13.80
CA ASN A 157 -9.13 14.30 12.47
C ASN A 157 -8.20 13.58 11.49
N ILE A 158 -8.76 12.61 10.77
CA ILE A 158 -8.13 12.01 9.60
C ILE A 158 -8.39 12.99 8.45
N ARG A 159 -7.34 13.59 7.93
CA ARG A 159 -7.43 14.43 6.73
C ARG A 159 -6.24 14.24 5.81
N ARG A 160 -6.37 14.75 4.62
CA ARG A 160 -5.27 14.85 3.67
C ARG A 160 -4.50 16.15 3.89
N TYR A 161 -3.20 16.09 3.63
CA TYR A 161 -2.29 17.24 3.70
C TYR A 161 -1.70 17.46 2.32
N SER A 162 -1.63 18.73 1.89
CA SER A 162 -0.91 19.06 0.68
C SER A 162 0.60 18.96 0.88
N ASP A 163 1.35 18.83 -0.22
CA ASP A 163 2.82 18.82 -0.19
C ASP A 163 3.38 20.09 0.47
N ASP A 164 2.75 21.24 0.21
CA ASP A 164 3.16 22.53 0.78
C ASP A 164 2.89 22.61 2.29
N GLU A 165 1.79 22.05 2.77
CA GLU A 165 1.53 21.95 4.21
C GLU A 165 2.61 21.12 4.89
N VAL A 166 2.95 19.97 4.32
CA VAL A 166 3.98 19.09 4.89
C VAL A 166 5.35 19.76 4.88
N LYS A 167 5.74 20.39 3.76
CA LYS A 167 7.02 21.11 3.65
C LYS A 167 7.15 22.31 4.60
N ARG A 168 6.04 22.97 4.95
CA ARG A 168 6.05 24.06 5.94
C ARG A 168 6.23 23.56 7.37
N CYS A 169 5.79 22.34 7.66
CA CYS A 169 5.73 21.81 9.02
C CYS A 169 6.89 20.92 9.39
N PHE A 170 7.57 20.36 8.38
CA PHE A 170 8.66 19.44 8.58
C PHE A 170 9.90 19.87 7.79
N ALA A 171 11.06 19.70 8.40
CA ALA A 171 12.33 19.87 7.71
C ALA A 171 12.42 18.89 6.52
N THR A 172 12.97 19.35 5.40
CA THR A 172 13.04 18.58 4.15
C THR A 172 13.77 17.25 4.33
N GLU A 173 14.77 17.20 5.20
CA GLU A 173 15.57 16.01 5.51
C GLU A 173 14.77 14.90 6.19
N ARG A 174 13.61 15.23 6.74
CA ARG A 174 12.67 14.26 7.32
C ARG A 174 11.70 13.68 6.29
N ILE A 175 11.56 14.32 5.15
CA ILE A 175 10.67 13.85 4.08
C ILE A 175 11.47 12.87 3.22
N MET A 176 11.25 11.58 3.46
CA MET A 176 12.00 10.50 2.82
C MET A 176 11.19 9.90 1.67
N GLU A 177 11.78 9.86 0.49
CA GLU A 177 11.27 9.10 -0.65
C GLU A 177 12.02 7.77 -0.73
N ILE A 178 11.28 6.66 -0.64
CA ILE A 178 11.86 5.32 -0.59
C ILE A 178 11.85 4.74 -2.00
N CYS A 179 13.04 4.61 -2.59
CA CYS A 179 13.25 3.96 -3.89
C CYS A 179 14.08 2.70 -3.71
N GLY A 180 14.06 1.79 -4.69
CA GLY A 180 14.87 0.59 -4.71
C GLY A 180 14.45 -0.43 -5.76
N PRO A 181 15.28 -1.47 -6.00
CA PRO A 181 14.94 -2.55 -6.90
C PRO A 181 13.79 -3.41 -6.38
N ALA A 182 13.23 -4.24 -7.24
CA ALA A 182 12.23 -5.24 -6.85
C ALA A 182 12.74 -6.10 -5.68
N GLY A 183 11.88 -6.31 -4.69
CA GLY A 183 12.20 -6.94 -3.43
C GLY A 183 12.53 -5.97 -2.30
N THR A 184 12.82 -4.69 -2.60
CA THR A 184 13.07 -3.68 -1.54
C THR A 184 11.87 -3.60 -0.62
N GLY A 185 12.13 -3.79 0.69
CA GLY A 185 11.15 -3.73 1.74
C GLY A 185 11.46 -2.66 2.78
N PHE A 186 10.42 -2.13 3.37
CA PHE A 186 10.50 -1.23 4.50
C PHE A 186 9.35 -1.49 5.48
N ALA A 187 9.56 -1.08 6.71
CA ALA A 187 8.61 -1.24 7.78
C ALA A 187 8.24 0.12 8.36
N GLU A 188 6.95 0.34 8.58
CA GLU A 188 6.44 1.65 8.98
C GLU A 188 5.29 1.56 9.97
N ASN A 189 5.34 2.44 10.97
CA ASN A 189 4.13 2.84 11.70
C ASN A 189 3.42 3.93 10.89
N THR A 190 2.37 3.56 10.18
CA THR A 190 1.65 4.46 9.28
C THR A 190 0.74 5.49 10.00
N LEU A 191 0.83 5.60 11.35
CA LEU A 191 0.46 6.82 12.05
C LEU A 191 1.36 8.00 11.66
N CYS A 192 2.55 7.76 11.08
CA CYS A 192 3.35 8.82 10.51
C CYS A 192 2.69 9.41 9.26
N VAL A 193 3.01 10.66 8.95
CA VAL A 193 2.53 11.33 7.74
C VAL A 193 3.23 10.71 6.53
N HIS A 194 2.46 10.11 5.63
CA HIS A 194 2.98 9.42 4.46
C HIS A 194 2.04 9.51 3.26
N LYS A 195 2.54 9.12 2.10
CA LYS A 195 1.75 8.94 0.87
C LYS A 195 2.42 7.99 -0.12
N GLY A 196 1.67 7.43 -1.06
CA GLY A 196 2.19 6.94 -2.32
C GLY A 196 2.29 8.09 -3.32
N ARG A 197 3.41 8.27 -4.04
CA ARG A 197 3.42 9.17 -5.19
C ARG A 197 2.62 8.56 -6.34
N THR A 198 1.97 9.39 -7.13
CA THR A 198 1.43 8.96 -8.43
C THR A 198 2.61 8.70 -9.37
N PRO A 199 2.73 7.51 -9.97
CA PRO A 199 3.74 7.26 -10.98
C PRO A 199 3.57 8.18 -12.18
N THR A 200 4.69 8.58 -12.79
CA THR A 200 4.71 9.35 -14.05
C THR A 200 5.44 8.61 -15.16
N ARG A 201 6.11 7.49 -14.84
CA ARG A 201 6.95 6.72 -15.76
C ARG A 201 6.51 5.26 -15.84
N GLU A 202 6.80 4.48 -14.82
CA GLU A 202 6.56 3.04 -14.79
C GLU A 202 5.50 2.65 -13.76
N PRO A 203 4.69 1.61 -14.02
CA PRO A 203 3.73 1.12 -13.06
C PRO A 203 4.45 0.43 -11.89
N ARG A 204 3.93 0.63 -10.69
CA ARG A 204 4.45 0.01 -9.47
C ARG A 204 3.51 -1.08 -8.96
N LEU A 205 4.05 -2.27 -8.69
CA LEU A 205 3.38 -3.32 -7.92
C LEU A 205 3.91 -3.30 -6.48
N LEU A 206 3.01 -3.19 -5.52
CA LEU A 206 3.34 -3.11 -4.10
C LEU A 206 2.55 -4.14 -3.29
N LEU A 207 3.25 -4.85 -2.40
CA LEU A 207 2.67 -5.71 -1.37
C LEU A 207 2.77 -5.01 -0.02
N GLN A 208 1.67 -4.97 0.72
CA GLN A 208 1.59 -4.55 2.12
C GLN A 208 1.17 -5.74 2.98
N LEU A 209 1.81 -5.89 4.13
CA LEU A 209 1.40 -6.83 5.19
C LEU A 209 1.18 -6.03 6.47
N GLN A 210 0.09 -6.29 7.18
CA GLN A 210 -0.24 -5.58 8.41
C GLN A 210 -0.32 -6.51 9.60
N TYR A 211 0.28 -6.07 10.71
CA TYR A 211 0.25 -6.73 12.00
C TYR A 211 -0.25 -5.75 13.06
N ALA A 212 -0.99 -6.28 14.03
CA ALA A 212 -1.51 -5.53 15.17
C ALA A 212 -1.50 -6.39 16.45
N LEU A 213 -2.01 -5.85 17.56
CA LEU A 213 -2.15 -6.59 18.80
C LEU A 213 -3.23 -7.68 18.73
N PHE A 214 -4.27 -7.44 17.91
CA PHE A 214 -5.38 -8.37 17.67
C PHE A 214 -6.00 -8.06 16.30
N ASP A 215 -6.77 -9.00 15.77
CA ASP A 215 -7.57 -8.77 14.56
C ASP A 215 -8.82 -7.94 14.91
N TYR A 216 -8.82 -6.69 14.49
CA TYR A 216 -9.92 -5.75 14.72
C TYR A 216 -10.93 -5.71 13.56
N GLY A 217 -10.91 -6.74 12.70
CA GLY A 217 -11.93 -6.97 11.68
C GLY A 217 -11.79 -6.12 10.42
N VAL A 218 -10.65 -5.50 10.19
CA VAL A 218 -10.36 -4.85 8.89
C VAL A 218 -10.17 -5.93 7.83
N MET A 219 -10.97 -5.89 6.81
CA MET A 219 -10.98 -6.96 5.81
C MET A 219 -9.83 -6.88 4.79
N HIS A 220 -9.10 -5.77 4.74
CA HIS A 220 -8.01 -5.56 3.79
C HIS A 220 -8.41 -5.98 2.36
N ASP A 221 -7.84 -7.11 1.86
CA ASP A 221 -8.15 -7.66 0.56
C ASP A 221 -9.14 -8.84 0.61
N ARG A 222 -9.70 -9.17 1.79
CA ARG A 222 -10.62 -10.30 1.95
C ARG A 222 -12.02 -9.93 1.47
N HIS A 223 -12.49 -10.63 0.44
CA HIS A 223 -13.83 -10.46 -0.11
C HIS A 223 -14.49 -11.81 -0.42
N PRO A 224 -15.80 -11.96 -0.20
CA PRO A 224 -16.52 -13.13 -0.68
C PRO A 224 -16.33 -13.30 -2.18
N VAL A 225 -15.95 -14.49 -2.64
CA VAL A 225 -15.75 -14.76 -4.09
C VAL A 225 -17.02 -14.42 -4.88
N SER A 226 -18.19 -14.62 -4.28
CA SER A 226 -19.49 -14.26 -4.87
C SER A 226 -19.68 -12.75 -5.09
N SER A 227 -18.92 -11.89 -4.47
CA SER A 227 -18.98 -10.42 -4.69
C SER A 227 -18.04 -9.95 -5.82
N LEU A 228 -17.07 -10.76 -6.22
CA LEU A 228 -16.11 -10.40 -7.24
C LEU A 228 -16.73 -10.54 -8.63
N ARG A 229 -16.70 -9.48 -9.42
CA ARG A 229 -17.23 -9.42 -10.79
C ARG A 229 -16.19 -8.86 -11.74
N MET A 230 -16.10 -9.49 -12.91
CA MET A 230 -15.30 -9.00 -14.02
C MET A 230 -16.09 -7.91 -14.76
N LEU A 231 -15.37 -6.91 -15.27
CA LEU A 231 -15.91 -6.01 -16.29
C LEU A 231 -16.20 -6.82 -17.55
N ALA A 232 -17.30 -6.54 -18.19
CA ALA A 232 -17.75 -7.24 -19.41
C ALA A 232 -16.85 -6.92 -20.61
#